data_a88852f0050025bb208d2d4fcc3fec40
#
_entry.id   a88852f0050025bb208d2d4fcc3fec40
#
_cell.length_a   1.000
_cell.length_b   1.000
_cell.length_c   1.000
_cell.angle_alpha   90.00
_cell.angle_beta   90.00
_cell.angle_gamma   90.00
#
_symmetry.space_group_name_H-M   'P 1'
#
loop_
_entity.id
_entity.type
_entity.pdbx_description
1 polymer ?
#
loop_
_entity_poly.entity_id
_entity_poly.type
_entity_poly.pdbx_seq_one_letter_code
_entity_poly.pdbx_strand_id
1 'polypeptide(L)'
;SCTIKIKVQYKRGSMMDKKQLKMSTFNDALDQIKDGMIVGIGSGSTIELLVPKIAEKLEQEQIKITGVCTSNKTAFIAKELGIHIIDVNDVDHIDIAIDGADEIDNDLNLIKGGGGALFREKVIDAMAERFVVLADDSKCVDYLGQTFKLPVEVDKFNWLLVAKRIKAYDELKVTRRMVDDVPFITDNGNYILDVVLNEGINAAGMHEFLIHLIGVLETGYFLNVADQAIIGTTNGVKIKNKASLI
;
A
#
# COMPACT_ATOMS: atom_id res chain seq x y z
N SER A 1 21.76 7.20 -14.05
CA SER A 1 21.99 5.85 -14.59
C SER A 1 21.32 4.83 -13.67
N CYS A 2 20.30 4.17 -14.18
CA CYS A 2 19.52 3.17 -13.45
C CYS A 2 20.39 1.91 -13.26
N THR A 3 20.78 1.60 -12.02
CA THR A 3 21.54 0.37 -11.74
C THR A 3 20.55 -0.79 -11.58
N ILE A 4 20.43 -1.60 -12.62
CA ILE A 4 19.67 -2.85 -12.60
C ILE A 4 20.58 -3.93 -12.01
N LYS A 5 20.29 -4.40 -10.79
CA LYS A 5 20.89 -5.64 -10.26
C LYS A 5 19.95 -6.80 -10.55
N ILE A 6 20.31 -7.67 -11.50
CA ILE A 6 19.63 -8.94 -11.76
C ILE A 6 20.27 -9.99 -10.86
N LYS A 7 19.52 -10.55 -9.93
CA LYS A 7 19.90 -11.73 -9.16
C LYS A 7 18.95 -12.88 -9.44
N VAL A 8 19.55 -14.03 -9.77
CA VAL A 8 19.09 -15.41 -9.61
C VAL A 8 18.36 -16.08 -10.78
N GLN A 9 19.05 -17.09 -11.28
CA GLN A 9 18.52 -18.14 -12.18
C GLN A 9 17.52 -19.04 -11.43
N TYR A 10 16.27 -19.08 -11.92
CA TYR A 10 15.33 -20.14 -11.61
C TYR A 10 15.29 -21.18 -12.75
N LYS A 11 15.21 -22.46 -12.38
CA LYS A 11 15.02 -23.58 -13.34
C LYS A 11 13.75 -23.36 -14.17
N ARG A 12 13.85 -23.48 -15.48
CA ARG A 12 12.72 -23.52 -16.42
C ARG A 12 11.77 -24.67 -16.01
N GLY A 13 10.47 -24.36 -15.77
CA GLY A 13 9.52 -25.44 -15.61
C GLY A 13 8.12 -25.15 -15.10
N SER A 14 7.84 -24.00 -14.44
CA SER A 14 6.47 -23.60 -14.12
C SER A 14 6.35 -22.07 -14.11
N MET A 15 5.25 -21.58 -14.69
CA MET A 15 4.90 -20.17 -14.56
C MET A 15 4.65 -19.88 -13.07
N MET A 16 5.43 -18.96 -12.47
CA MET A 16 5.23 -18.53 -11.08
C MET A 16 3.83 -17.92 -10.94
N ASP A 17 3.10 -18.35 -9.92
CA ASP A 17 1.84 -17.72 -9.58
C ASP A 17 2.04 -16.34 -8.92
N LYS A 18 0.99 -15.53 -8.85
CA LYS A 18 1.07 -14.18 -8.25
C LYS A 18 1.56 -14.20 -6.80
N LYS A 19 1.28 -15.25 -6.04
CA LYS A 19 1.74 -15.41 -4.66
C LYS A 19 3.26 -15.60 -4.62
N GLN A 20 3.80 -16.44 -5.51
CA GLN A 20 5.23 -16.68 -5.62
C GLN A 20 5.99 -15.41 -6.06
N LEU A 21 5.41 -14.65 -7.01
CA LEU A 21 5.98 -13.36 -7.43
C LEU A 21 6.07 -12.35 -6.28
N LYS A 22 5.02 -12.23 -5.47
CA LYS A 22 5.04 -11.39 -4.26
C LYS A 22 6.08 -11.85 -3.27
N MET A 23 6.13 -13.16 -2.97
CA MET A 23 7.09 -13.71 -2.02
C MET A 23 8.55 -13.56 -2.45
N SER A 24 8.82 -13.48 -3.77
CA SER A 24 10.18 -13.25 -4.26
C SER A 24 10.77 -11.89 -3.86
N THR A 25 9.91 -10.91 -3.51
CA THR A 25 10.32 -9.57 -3.09
C THR A 25 10.71 -9.49 -1.62
N PHE A 26 10.39 -10.50 -0.81
CA PHE A 26 10.47 -10.41 0.64
C PHE A 26 11.90 -10.29 1.17
N ASN A 27 12.85 -11.02 0.60
CA ASN A 27 14.24 -10.96 1.08
C ASN A 27 14.83 -9.56 0.94
N ASP A 28 14.62 -8.90 -0.21
CA ASP A 28 15.13 -7.55 -0.42
C ASP A 28 14.47 -6.50 0.50
N ALA A 29 13.23 -6.74 0.95
CA ALA A 29 12.55 -5.91 1.94
C ALA A 29 13.03 -6.23 3.37
N LEU A 30 13.10 -7.51 3.72
CA LEU A 30 13.53 -7.96 5.04
C LEU A 30 14.97 -7.54 5.35
N ASP A 31 15.85 -7.56 4.37
CA ASP A 31 17.25 -7.11 4.50
C ASP A 31 17.38 -5.64 4.94
N GLN A 32 16.33 -4.84 4.77
CA GLN A 32 16.29 -3.44 5.17
C GLN A 32 15.85 -3.25 6.63
N ILE A 33 15.23 -4.26 7.26
CA ILE A 33 14.84 -4.22 8.68
C ILE A 33 16.06 -4.51 9.54
N LYS A 34 16.37 -3.62 10.49
CA LYS A 34 17.51 -3.72 11.40
C LYS A 34 17.05 -3.72 12.86
N ASP A 35 17.96 -4.13 13.75
CA ASP A 35 17.70 -4.13 15.19
C ASP A 35 17.37 -2.73 15.71
N GLY A 36 16.37 -2.65 16.59
CA GLY A 36 15.92 -1.42 17.22
C GLY A 36 15.01 -0.53 16.37
N MET A 37 14.76 -0.85 15.09
CA MET A 37 13.91 -0.03 14.21
C MET A 37 12.45 0.01 14.66
N ILE A 38 11.82 1.16 14.38
CA ILE A 38 10.36 1.31 14.35
C ILE A 38 9.90 1.05 12.92
N VAL A 39 9.10 -0.01 12.74
CA VAL A 39 8.70 -0.52 11.43
C VAL A 39 7.21 -0.33 11.20
N GLY A 40 6.84 0.44 10.19
CA GLY A 40 5.48 0.52 9.66
C GLY A 40 5.15 -0.78 8.90
N ILE A 41 4.14 -1.50 9.37
CA ILE A 41 3.71 -2.76 8.78
C ILE A 41 2.35 -2.52 8.12
N GLY A 42 2.35 -2.59 6.81
CA GLY A 42 1.19 -2.37 5.96
C GLY A 42 0.07 -3.38 6.12
N SER A 43 -0.80 -3.47 5.12
CA SER A 43 -1.94 -4.38 5.14
C SER A 43 -2.17 -5.07 3.79
N GLY A 44 -3.17 -5.95 3.75
CA GLY A 44 -3.53 -6.70 2.54
C GLY A 44 -2.69 -7.97 2.29
N SER A 45 -3.04 -8.65 1.20
CA SER A 45 -2.59 -10.03 0.93
C SER A 45 -1.07 -10.20 0.80
N THR A 46 -0.34 -9.18 0.40
CA THR A 46 1.13 -9.21 0.32
C THR A 46 1.73 -9.17 1.72
N ILE A 47 1.24 -8.27 2.54
CA ILE A 47 1.76 -8.07 3.90
C ILE A 47 1.36 -9.22 4.84
N GLU A 48 0.16 -9.77 4.69
CA GLU A 48 -0.25 -10.96 5.44
C GLU A 48 0.70 -12.15 5.23
N LEU A 49 1.32 -12.25 4.04
CA LEU A 49 2.36 -13.25 3.76
C LEU A 49 3.75 -12.84 4.29
N LEU A 50 4.02 -11.53 4.38
CA LEU A 50 5.31 -11.00 4.84
C LEU A 50 5.45 -11.06 6.38
N VAL A 51 4.38 -10.78 7.13
CA VAL A 51 4.44 -10.68 8.60
C VAL A 51 5.04 -11.93 9.27
N PRO A 52 4.68 -13.18 8.87
CA PRO A 52 5.37 -14.36 9.39
C PRO A 52 6.88 -14.38 9.08
N LYS A 53 7.28 -13.84 7.92
CA LYS A 53 8.71 -13.76 7.55
C LYS A 53 9.47 -12.70 8.32
N ILE A 54 8.80 -11.61 8.71
CA ILE A 54 9.36 -10.66 9.68
C ILE A 54 9.62 -11.38 11.01
N ALA A 55 8.64 -12.09 11.58
CA ALA A 55 8.80 -12.82 12.84
C ALA A 55 9.93 -13.86 12.77
N GLU A 56 9.99 -14.66 11.69
CA GLU A 56 11.09 -15.61 11.45
C GLU A 56 12.47 -14.91 11.46
N LYS A 57 12.61 -13.77 10.79
CA LYS A 57 13.86 -12.99 10.76
C LYS A 57 14.25 -12.50 12.16
N LEU A 58 13.29 -11.93 12.91
CA LEU A 58 13.55 -11.43 14.25
C LEU A 58 14.08 -12.54 15.18
N GLU A 59 13.52 -13.74 15.07
CA GLU A 59 13.97 -14.91 15.84
C GLU A 59 15.36 -15.39 15.39
N GLN A 60 15.57 -15.56 14.09
CA GLN A 60 16.82 -16.10 13.53
C GLN A 60 18.01 -15.18 13.76
N GLU A 61 17.83 -13.87 13.61
CA GLU A 61 18.90 -12.88 13.76
C GLU A 61 19.00 -12.33 15.19
N GLN A 62 18.10 -12.73 16.10
CA GLN A 62 18.04 -12.27 17.50
C GLN A 62 17.94 -10.73 17.60
N ILE A 63 17.22 -10.12 16.68
CA ILE A 63 16.96 -8.67 16.64
C ILE A 63 15.53 -8.36 17.13
N LYS A 64 15.30 -7.12 17.53
CA LYS A 64 14.00 -6.63 18.00
C LYS A 64 13.59 -5.40 17.20
N ILE A 65 12.30 -5.29 16.93
CA ILE A 65 11.69 -4.11 16.35
C ILE A 65 10.47 -3.68 17.16
N THR A 66 10.05 -2.45 16.94
CA THR A 66 8.73 -1.97 17.35
C THR A 66 7.89 -1.80 16.09
N GLY A 67 6.77 -2.51 15.99
CA GLY A 67 5.89 -2.42 14.82
C GLY A 67 4.74 -1.44 15.04
N VAL A 68 4.37 -0.71 13.99
CA VAL A 68 3.17 0.13 13.90
C VAL A 68 2.36 -0.36 12.70
N CYS A 69 1.12 -0.80 12.91
CA CYS A 69 0.34 -1.48 11.88
C CYS A 69 -0.74 -0.58 11.27
N THR A 70 -0.96 -0.73 9.96
CA THR A 70 -1.96 0.05 9.21
C THR A 70 -3.38 -0.49 9.34
N SER A 71 -3.58 -1.68 9.93
CA SER A 71 -4.91 -2.27 10.16
C SER A 71 -4.97 -3.10 11.44
N ASN A 72 -6.18 -3.22 11.99
CA ASN A 72 -6.43 -4.07 13.16
C ASN A 72 -6.08 -5.55 12.87
N LYS A 73 -6.35 -6.01 11.64
CA LYS A 73 -6.03 -7.38 11.21
C LYS A 73 -4.54 -7.64 11.22
N THR A 74 -3.74 -6.73 10.62
CA THR A 74 -2.28 -6.87 10.61
C THR A 74 -1.71 -6.81 12.02
N ALA A 75 -2.21 -5.89 12.86
CA ALA A 75 -1.79 -5.78 14.26
C ALA A 75 -2.06 -7.06 15.06
N PHE A 76 -3.22 -7.67 14.85
CA PHE A 76 -3.57 -8.95 15.48
C PHE A 76 -2.60 -10.06 15.05
N ILE A 77 -2.39 -10.25 13.74
CA ILE A 77 -1.47 -11.29 13.21
C ILE A 77 -0.05 -11.08 13.74
N ALA A 78 0.44 -9.84 13.72
CA ALA A 78 1.80 -9.53 14.18
C ALA A 78 2.00 -9.82 15.68
N LYS A 79 1.01 -9.47 16.52
CA LYS A 79 1.03 -9.77 17.97
C LYS A 79 1.02 -11.25 18.25
N GLU A 80 0.18 -12.03 17.55
CA GLU A 80 0.14 -13.50 17.67
C GLU A 80 1.49 -14.15 17.32
N LEU A 81 2.26 -13.53 16.45
CA LEU A 81 3.61 -13.96 16.07
C LEU A 81 4.73 -13.39 16.96
N GLY A 82 4.38 -12.71 18.05
CA GLY A 82 5.33 -12.19 19.03
C GLY A 82 6.03 -10.88 18.64
N ILE A 83 5.58 -10.20 17.58
CA ILE A 83 6.11 -8.88 17.22
C ILE A 83 5.54 -7.83 18.18
N HIS A 84 6.41 -7.01 18.77
CA HIS A 84 5.98 -5.90 19.64
C HIS A 84 5.29 -4.81 18.84
N ILE A 85 3.97 -4.63 19.06
CA ILE A 85 3.14 -3.66 18.31
C ILE A 85 2.64 -2.58 19.27
N ILE A 86 2.84 -1.32 18.89
CA ILE A 86 2.33 -0.15 19.63
C ILE A 86 1.40 0.70 18.74
N ASP A 87 0.74 1.69 19.34
CA ASP A 87 -0.13 2.63 18.64
C ASP A 87 0.71 3.68 17.90
N VAL A 88 0.20 4.18 16.77
CA VAL A 88 0.86 5.23 15.99
C VAL A 88 1.03 6.53 16.76
N ASN A 89 0.17 6.79 17.76
CA ASN A 89 0.26 7.98 18.61
C ASN A 89 1.39 7.89 19.67
N ASP A 90 2.00 6.71 19.83
CA ASP A 90 3.08 6.47 20.79
C ASP A 90 4.48 6.54 20.15
N VAL A 91 4.56 6.94 18.85
CA VAL A 91 5.84 7.07 18.13
C VAL A 91 6.00 8.47 17.54
N ASP A 92 7.22 8.97 17.54
CA ASP A 92 7.58 10.26 16.95
C ASP A 92 8.06 10.12 15.50
N HIS A 93 8.50 8.92 15.08
CA HIS A 93 9.00 8.61 13.74
C HIS A 93 8.78 7.14 13.42
N ILE A 94 8.94 6.79 12.16
CA ILE A 94 9.00 5.42 11.65
C ILE A 94 10.24 5.33 10.76
N ASP A 95 11.15 4.39 11.05
CA ASP A 95 12.40 4.26 10.29
C ASP A 95 12.13 3.73 8.87
N ILE A 96 11.26 2.73 8.77
CA ILE A 96 10.88 2.12 7.50
C ILE A 96 9.43 1.66 7.55
N ALA A 97 8.65 1.95 6.50
CA ALA A 97 7.37 1.33 6.25
C ALA A 97 7.46 0.35 5.08
N ILE A 98 6.81 -0.79 5.20
CA ILE A 98 6.72 -1.80 4.15
C ILE A 98 5.26 -2.12 3.91
N ASP A 99 4.78 -1.84 2.69
CA ASP A 99 3.38 -2.07 2.33
C ASP A 99 3.22 -2.53 0.87
N GLY A 100 2.02 -2.94 0.51
CA GLY A 100 1.65 -3.26 -0.86
C GLY A 100 1.08 -2.06 -1.62
N ALA A 101 0.78 -2.26 -2.91
CA ALA A 101 0.03 -1.32 -3.73
C ALA A 101 -0.94 -2.04 -4.65
N ASP A 102 -2.01 -1.34 -5.05
CA ASP A 102 -2.98 -1.81 -6.04
C ASP A 102 -2.54 -1.43 -7.46
N GLU A 103 -1.92 -0.25 -7.62
CA GLU A 103 -1.23 0.21 -8.82
C GLU A 103 0.05 0.98 -8.48
N ILE A 104 1.02 0.92 -9.39
CA ILE A 104 2.31 1.64 -9.31
C ILE A 104 2.60 2.20 -10.70
N ASP A 105 2.70 3.52 -10.84
CA ASP A 105 3.09 4.16 -12.08
C ASP A 105 4.62 4.25 -12.27
N ASN A 106 5.02 4.89 -13.37
CA ASN A 106 6.44 5.03 -13.70
C ASN A 106 7.22 5.95 -12.76
N ASP A 107 6.55 6.83 -12.05
CA ASP A 107 7.14 7.81 -11.11
C ASP A 107 7.02 7.37 -9.64
N LEU A 108 6.63 6.11 -9.38
CA LEU A 108 6.35 5.55 -8.06
C LEU A 108 5.16 6.22 -7.34
N ASN A 109 4.24 6.83 -8.06
CA ASN A 109 2.94 7.15 -7.49
C ASN A 109 2.09 5.87 -7.44
N LEU A 110 1.21 5.79 -6.44
CA LEU A 110 0.47 4.57 -6.17
C LEU A 110 -1.04 4.84 -6.11
N ILE A 111 -1.81 3.80 -6.43
CA ILE A 111 -3.15 3.62 -5.86
C ILE A 111 -3.06 2.52 -4.82
N LYS A 112 -3.62 2.79 -3.61
CA LYS A 112 -3.74 1.88 -2.49
C LYS A 112 -5.16 1.90 -1.92
N GLY A 113 -5.44 1.00 -0.98
CA GLY A 113 -6.72 0.96 -0.29
C GLY A 113 -7.68 -0.10 -0.82
N GLY A 114 -7.21 -1.05 -1.65
CA GLY A 114 -8.00 -2.22 -2.05
C GLY A 114 -8.49 -3.03 -0.87
N GLY A 115 -7.69 -3.14 0.19
CA GLY A 115 -8.04 -3.76 1.47
C GLY A 115 -8.87 -2.87 2.42
N GLY A 116 -9.07 -1.59 2.11
CA GLY A 116 -9.88 -0.66 2.90
C GLY A 116 -9.15 0.05 4.03
N ALA A 117 -7.82 0.01 4.08
CA ALA A 117 -7.01 0.62 5.14
C ALA A 117 -6.31 1.92 4.71
N LEU A 118 -6.69 2.51 3.58
CA LEU A 118 -5.97 3.60 2.89
C LEU A 118 -5.60 4.80 3.78
N PHE A 119 -6.46 5.18 4.72
CA PHE A 119 -6.19 6.30 5.62
C PHE A 119 -5.03 5.99 6.57
N ARG A 120 -5.10 4.84 7.27
CA ARG A 120 -4.04 4.42 8.18
C ARG A 120 -2.75 4.07 7.43
N GLU A 121 -2.86 3.46 6.25
CA GLU A 121 -1.72 3.22 5.35
C GLU A 121 -1.02 4.55 5.04
N LYS A 122 -1.77 5.58 4.60
CA LYS A 122 -1.17 6.87 4.26
C LYS A 122 -0.50 7.54 5.44
N VAL A 123 -1.12 7.51 6.62
CA VAL A 123 -0.52 8.08 7.84
C VAL A 123 0.83 7.44 8.13
N ILE A 124 0.90 6.10 8.12
CA ILE A 124 2.11 5.36 8.49
C ILE A 124 3.17 5.43 7.39
N ASP A 125 2.77 5.23 6.12
CA ASP A 125 3.68 5.24 4.98
C ASP A 125 4.31 6.63 4.77
N ALA A 126 3.52 7.71 4.95
CA ALA A 126 4.02 9.07 4.81
C ALA A 126 4.84 9.56 6.02
N MET A 127 4.66 8.95 7.19
CA MET A 127 5.44 9.25 8.40
C MET A 127 6.82 8.58 8.37
N ALA A 128 6.99 7.51 7.58
CA ALA A 128 8.22 6.75 7.52
C ALA A 128 9.35 7.54 6.83
N GLU A 129 10.58 7.45 7.38
CA GLU A 129 11.78 7.98 6.72
C GLU A 129 12.06 7.30 5.39
N ARG A 130 11.60 6.04 5.26
CA ARG A 130 11.70 5.24 4.05
C ARG A 130 10.45 4.41 3.85
N PHE A 131 9.77 4.60 2.72
CA PHE A 131 8.63 3.77 2.34
C PHE A 131 8.97 2.83 1.20
N VAL A 132 8.87 1.53 1.44
CA VAL A 132 9.16 0.43 0.51
C VAL A 132 7.87 -0.27 0.12
N VAL A 133 7.59 -0.31 -1.18
CA VAL A 133 6.41 -0.95 -1.76
C VAL A 133 6.75 -2.33 -2.30
N LEU A 134 5.95 -3.34 -1.95
CA LEU A 134 6.07 -4.71 -2.47
C LEU A 134 4.92 -5.02 -3.41
N ALA A 135 5.23 -5.48 -4.62
CA ALA A 135 4.22 -5.84 -5.61
C ALA A 135 4.69 -6.96 -6.55
N ASP A 136 3.75 -7.56 -7.26
CA ASP A 136 4.02 -8.28 -8.51
C ASP A 136 3.88 -7.33 -9.71
N ASP A 137 4.42 -7.71 -10.86
CA ASP A 137 4.46 -6.88 -12.06
C ASP A 137 3.07 -6.53 -12.64
N SER A 138 2.02 -7.28 -12.28
CA SER A 138 0.65 -6.94 -12.70
C SER A 138 0.11 -5.65 -12.07
N LYS A 139 0.83 -5.10 -11.07
CA LYS A 139 0.50 -3.83 -10.42
C LYS A 139 1.14 -2.61 -11.08
N CYS A 140 2.08 -2.82 -12.00
CA CYS A 140 2.71 -1.74 -12.75
C CYS A 140 1.79 -1.26 -13.88
N VAL A 141 1.55 0.05 -13.93
CA VAL A 141 0.66 0.70 -14.88
C VAL A 141 1.33 1.90 -15.55
N ASP A 142 0.80 2.31 -16.70
CA ASP A 142 1.29 3.51 -17.40
C ASP A 142 0.72 4.80 -16.77
N TYR A 143 -0.49 4.73 -16.23
CA TYR A 143 -1.16 5.82 -15.50
C TYR A 143 -2.05 5.26 -14.39
N LEU A 144 -2.24 6.01 -13.32
CA LEU A 144 -3.06 5.60 -12.18
C LEU A 144 -4.55 5.57 -12.55
N GLY A 145 -5.24 4.50 -12.14
CA GLY A 145 -6.64 4.24 -12.47
C GLY A 145 -6.82 3.39 -13.73
N GLN A 146 -5.72 2.91 -14.32
CA GLN A 146 -5.76 2.09 -15.55
C GLN A 146 -6.43 0.74 -15.33
N THR A 147 -6.16 0.09 -14.20
CA THR A 147 -6.63 -1.27 -13.89
C THR A 147 -7.40 -1.38 -12.59
N PHE A 148 -7.26 -0.38 -11.72
CA PHE A 148 -7.86 -0.40 -10.39
C PHE A 148 -8.69 0.87 -10.13
N LYS A 149 -9.82 0.71 -9.43
CA LYS A 149 -10.65 1.85 -9.01
C LYS A 149 -9.92 2.62 -7.91
N LEU A 150 -10.07 3.94 -7.92
CA LEU A 150 -9.57 4.77 -6.83
C LEU A 150 -10.49 4.64 -5.60
N PRO A 151 -10.00 4.12 -4.47
CA PRO A 151 -10.76 4.15 -3.23
C PRO A 151 -10.73 5.55 -2.61
N VAL A 152 -11.87 5.98 -2.07
CA VAL A 152 -12.01 7.24 -1.33
C VAL A 152 -12.72 6.93 -0.01
N GLU A 153 -12.06 7.16 1.13
CA GLU A 153 -12.67 6.98 2.45
C GLU A 153 -13.51 8.22 2.79
N VAL A 154 -14.77 7.97 3.16
CA VAL A 154 -15.77 9.03 3.37
C VAL A 154 -16.56 8.82 4.64
N ASP A 155 -16.91 9.90 5.33
CA ASP A 155 -17.80 9.86 6.47
C ASP A 155 -19.20 9.31 6.10
N LYS A 156 -19.79 8.51 7.00
CA LYS A 156 -21.09 7.88 6.79
C LYS A 156 -22.23 8.88 6.69
N PHE A 157 -22.13 10.02 7.34
CA PHE A 157 -23.22 10.99 7.43
C PHE A 157 -23.63 11.52 6.07
N ASN A 158 -22.67 11.86 5.22
CA ASN A 158 -22.94 12.53 3.94
C ASN A 158 -22.36 11.81 2.71
N TRP A 159 -22.05 10.51 2.83
CA TRP A 159 -21.41 9.72 1.76
C TRP A 159 -22.11 9.81 0.41
N LEU A 160 -23.47 9.85 0.41
CA LEU A 160 -24.23 9.93 -0.84
C LEU A 160 -24.09 11.30 -1.52
N LEU A 161 -24.00 12.37 -0.73
CA LEU A 161 -23.75 13.71 -1.26
C LEU A 161 -22.34 13.79 -1.87
N VAL A 162 -21.35 13.24 -1.17
CA VAL A 162 -19.98 13.12 -1.69
C VAL A 162 -19.96 12.32 -2.99
N ALA A 163 -20.62 11.16 -3.03
CA ALA A 163 -20.70 10.33 -4.24
C ALA A 163 -21.31 11.08 -5.43
N LYS A 164 -22.37 11.88 -5.20
CA LYS A 164 -22.99 12.72 -6.24
C LYS A 164 -22.03 13.81 -6.75
N ARG A 165 -21.26 14.42 -5.85
CA ARG A 165 -20.25 15.45 -6.22
C ARG A 165 -19.12 14.85 -7.06
N ILE A 166 -18.61 13.69 -6.65
CA ILE A 166 -17.56 12.96 -7.41
C ILE A 166 -18.11 12.56 -8.79
N LYS A 167 -19.33 12.02 -8.85
CA LYS A 167 -19.96 11.64 -10.12
C LYS A 167 -20.12 12.82 -11.09
N ALA A 168 -20.39 14.01 -10.59
CA ALA A 168 -20.51 15.22 -11.42
C ALA A 168 -19.16 15.73 -11.94
N TYR A 169 -18.05 15.27 -11.39
CA TYR A 169 -16.72 15.53 -11.92
C TYR A 169 -16.46 14.56 -13.08
N ASP A 170 -16.43 15.05 -14.29
CA ASP A 170 -16.15 14.27 -15.50
C ASP A 170 -17.02 12.99 -15.68
N GLU A 171 -18.28 13.04 -15.22
CA GLU A 171 -19.26 11.94 -15.29
C GLU A 171 -18.74 10.58 -14.72
N LEU A 172 -17.89 10.62 -13.70
CA LEU A 172 -17.24 9.43 -13.13
C LEU A 172 -18.25 8.41 -12.59
N LYS A 173 -17.90 7.13 -12.72
CA LYS A 173 -18.65 6.04 -12.09
C LYS A 173 -18.18 5.88 -10.64
N VAL A 174 -19.12 5.99 -9.69
CA VAL A 174 -18.86 5.90 -8.26
C VAL A 174 -19.76 4.85 -7.65
N THR A 175 -19.20 3.93 -6.89
CA THR A 175 -19.93 2.90 -6.16
C THR A 175 -19.47 2.85 -4.72
N ARG A 176 -20.41 2.76 -3.76
CA ARG A 176 -20.03 2.45 -2.37
C ARG A 176 -19.56 1.01 -2.29
N ARG A 177 -18.42 0.77 -1.63
CA ARG A 177 -17.87 -0.58 -1.47
C ARG A 177 -18.80 -1.45 -0.65
N MET A 178 -19.01 -2.67 -1.14
CA MET A 178 -19.85 -3.68 -0.51
C MET A 178 -19.03 -4.97 -0.34
N VAL A 179 -19.33 -5.73 0.72
CA VAL A 179 -18.85 -7.10 0.93
C VAL A 179 -20.07 -7.93 1.31
N ASP A 180 -20.35 -9.00 0.60
CA ASP A 180 -21.51 -9.87 0.83
C ASP A 180 -22.83 -9.08 0.97
N ASP A 181 -23.09 -8.13 0.06
CA ASP A 181 -24.25 -7.24 0.02
C ASP A 181 -24.39 -6.30 1.23
N VAL A 182 -23.37 -6.22 2.08
CA VAL A 182 -23.31 -5.28 3.22
C VAL A 182 -22.31 -4.17 2.92
N PRO A 183 -22.59 -2.90 3.29
CA PRO A 183 -21.59 -1.84 3.15
C PRO A 183 -20.32 -2.17 3.89
N PHE A 184 -19.17 -2.11 3.19
CA PHE A 184 -17.86 -2.22 3.82
C PHE A 184 -17.64 -1.05 4.77
N ILE A 185 -17.13 -1.34 5.96
CA ILE A 185 -16.80 -0.35 6.98
C ILE A 185 -15.30 -0.45 7.29
N THR A 186 -14.60 0.68 7.18
CA THR A 186 -13.17 0.75 7.52
C THR A 186 -12.93 0.56 9.01
N ASP A 187 -11.68 0.27 9.41
CA ASP A 187 -11.28 0.22 10.83
C ASP A 187 -11.54 1.55 11.58
N ASN A 188 -11.72 2.66 10.84
CA ASN A 188 -12.08 3.98 11.39
C ASN A 188 -13.59 4.21 11.48
N GLY A 189 -14.41 3.24 11.03
CA GLY A 189 -15.85 3.32 11.06
C GLY A 189 -16.50 4.03 9.86
N ASN A 190 -15.75 4.29 8.79
CA ASN A 190 -16.19 5.03 7.61
C ASN A 190 -16.61 4.11 6.44
N TYR A 191 -17.18 4.69 5.38
CA TYR A 191 -17.41 4.02 4.11
C TYR A 191 -16.25 4.25 3.13
N ILE A 192 -16.21 3.42 2.09
CA ILE A 192 -15.34 3.64 0.92
C ILE A 192 -16.21 3.81 -0.32
N LEU A 193 -15.90 4.84 -1.10
CA LEU A 193 -16.38 5.02 -2.46
C LEU A 193 -15.29 4.56 -3.42
N ASP A 194 -15.62 3.59 -4.27
CA ASP A 194 -14.74 3.12 -5.34
C ASP A 194 -15.07 3.91 -6.62
N VAL A 195 -14.10 4.68 -7.11
CA VAL A 195 -14.23 5.59 -8.25
C VAL A 195 -13.51 4.99 -9.45
N VAL A 196 -14.22 4.80 -10.56
CA VAL A 196 -13.62 4.45 -11.85
C VAL A 196 -13.15 5.75 -12.51
N LEU A 197 -11.86 5.87 -12.70
CA LEU A 197 -11.23 7.05 -13.30
C LEU A 197 -11.31 6.96 -14.84
N ASN A 198 -11.55 8.08 -15.49
CA ASN A 198 -11.41 8.19 -16.95
C ASN A 198 -9.93 8.35 -17.32
N GLU A 199 -9.53 7.85 -18.48
CA GLU A 199 -8.18 8.04 -19.00
C GLU A 199 -7.86 9.55 -19.15
N GLY A 200 -6.63 9.93 -18.79
CA GLY A 200 -6.17 11.31 -18.87
C GLY A 200 -6.49 12.18 -17.65
N ILE A 201 -7.17 11.65 -16.64
CA ILE A 201 -7.35 12.39 -15.37
C ILE A 201 -5.99 12.62 -14.72
N ASN A 202 -5.71 13.90 -14.42
CA ASN A 202 -4.51 14.25 -13.65
C ASN A 202 -4.69 13.84 -12.19
N ALA A 203 -3.83 12.92 -11.71
CA ALA A 203 -3.94 12.35 -10.36
C ALA A 203 -3.83 13.42 -9.25
N ALA A 204 -2.91 14.38 -9.37
CA ALA A 204 -2.73 15.45 -8.38
C ALA A 204 -3.96 16.36 -8.32
N GLY A 205 -4.48 16.79 -9.48
CA GLY A 205 -5.68 17.62 -9.55
C GLY A 205 -6.92 16.90 -9.04
N MET A 206 -7.05 15.60 -9.32
CA MET A 206 -8.16 14.78 -8.80
C MET A 206 -8.04 14.58 -7.29
N HIS A 207 -6.85 14.33 -6.77
CA HIS A 207 -6.62 14.25 -5.32
C HIS A 207 -7.03 15.56 -4.63
N GLU A 208 -6.57 16.71 -5.12
CA GLU A 208 -6.92 18.03 -4.60
C GLU A 208 -8.42 18.29 -4.62
N PHE A 209 -9.09 17.94 -5.69
CA PHE A 209 -10.56 18.04 -5.77
C PHE A 209 -11.24 17.19 -4.69
N LEU A 210 -10.83 15.92 -4.56
CA LEU A 210 -11.46 14.97 -3.66
C LEU A 210 -11.26 15.34 -2.20
N ILE A 211 -10.01 15.67 -1.80
CA ILE A 211 -9.68 15.93 -0.38
C ILE A 211 -10.36 17.18 0.18
N HIS A 212 -10.77 18.11 -0.69
CA HIS A 212 -11.50 19.31 -0.29
C HIS A 212 -13.03 19.13 -0.25
N LEU A 213 -13.56 17.96 -0.63
CA LEU A 213 -14.99 17.66 -0.45
C LEU A 213 -15.28 17.38 1.02
N ILE A 214 -16.17 18.16 1.63
CA ILE A 214 -16.59 17.94 3.01
C ILE A 214 -17.18 16.53 3.15
N GLY A 215 -16.59 15.73 4.04
CA GLY A 215 -16.94 14.32 4.26
C GLY A 215 -15.97 13.32 3.62
N VAL A 216 -15.01 13.76 2.81
CA VAL A 216 -13.87 12.94 2.41
C VAL A 216 -12.83 12.96 3.52
N LEU A 217 -12.42 11.78 3.98
CA LEU A 217 -11.35 11.64 4.94
C LEU A 217 -9.99 11.54 4.23
N GLU A 218 -9.89 10.65 3.23
CA GLU A 218 -8.66 10.46 2.48
C GLU A 218 -8.94 9.76 1.14
N THR A 219 -7.99 9.86 0.20
CA THR A 219 -8.02 9.20 -1.10
C THR A 219 -6.97 8.11 -1.21
N GLY A 220 -7.21 7.13 -2.07
CA GLY A 220 -6.25 6.07 -2.39
C GLY A 220 -5.06 6.51 -3.25
N TYR A 221 -4.93 7.77 -3.60
CA TYR A 221 -3.73 8.29 -4.25
C TYR A 221 -2.60 8.48 -3.24
N PHE A 222 -1.45 7.85 -3.49
CA PHE A 222 -0.20 8.01 -2.74
C PHE A 222 0.83 8.62 -3.68
N LEU A 223 0.81 9.95 -3.77
CA LEU A 223 1.62 10.71 -4.72
C LEU A 223 2.92 11.17 -4.06
N ASN A 224 4.05 10.86 -4.69
CA ASN A 224 5.40 11.23 -4.21
C ASN A 224 5.79 10.70 -2.81
N VAL A 225 5.12 9.65 -2.30
CA VAL A 225 5.35 9.09 -0.97
C VAL A 225 6.36 7.94 -1.01
N ALA A 226 6.26 7.03 -1.99
CA ALA A 226 7.12 5.84 -2.06
C ALA A 226 8.56 6.20 -2.45
N ASP A 227 9.53 5.62 -1.73
CA ASP A 227 10.96 5.76 -1.99
C ASP A 227 11.51 4.63 -2.86
N GLN A 228 10.92 3.45 -2.72
CA GLN A 228 11.34 2.26 -3.43
C GLN A 228 10.16 1.34 -3.72
N ALA A 229 10.16 0.73 -4.90
CA ALA A 229 9.30 -0.41 -5.21
C ALA A 229 10.16 -1.65 -5.52
N ILE A 230 9.83 -2.77 -4.87
CA ILE A 230 10.42 -4.09 -5.10
C ILE A 230 9.35 -4.93 -5.80
N ILE A 231 9.58 -5.26 -7.06
CA ILE A 231 8.58 -5.83 -7.95
C ILE A 231 9.01 -7.25 -8.35
N GLY A 232 8.20 -8.23 -7.98
CA GLY A 232 8.38 -9.63 -8.38
C GLY A 232 7.93 -9.83 -9.82
N THR A 233 8.79 -10.37 -10.67
CA THR A 233 8.51 -10.69 -12.07
C THR A 233 8.91 -12.13 -12.38
N THR A 234 8.41 -12.69 -13.49
CA THR A 234 8.81 -14.03 -13.95
C THR A 234 10.31 -14.14 -14.28
N ASN A 235 10.99 -13.00 -14.47
CA ASN A 235 12.42 -12.92 -14.79
C ASN A 235 13.29 -12.59 -13.56
N GLY A 236 12.70 -12.55 -12.36
CA GLY A 236 13.36 -12.19 -11.11
C GLY A 236 12.81 -10.91 -10.49
N VAL A 237 13.48 -10.39 -9.48
CA VAL A 237 13.07 -9.17 -8.76
C VAL A 237 13.62 -7.94 -9.45
N LYS A 238 12.75 -6.96 -9.67
CA LYS A 238 13.10 -5.63 -10.18
C LYS A 238 12.93 -4.60 -9.06
N ILE A 239 14.00 -3.84 -8.79
CA ILE A 239 13.98 -2.76 -7.79
C ILE A 239 13.97 -1.42 -8.52
N LYS A 240 13.05 -0.56 -8.14
CA LYS A 240 12.88 0.79 -8.63
C LYS A 240 13.00 1.75 -7.45
N ASN A 241 13.88 2.73 -7.54
CA ASN A 241 14.05 3.76 -6.51
C ASN A 241 13.52 5.10 -7.03
N LYS A 242 13.00 5.92 -6.12
CA LYS A 242 12.65 7.30 -6.40
C LYS A 242 13.87 8.04 -6.95
N ALA A 243 13.70 8.83 -7.99
CA ALA A 243 14.76 9.66 -8.51
C ALA A 243 15.20 10.68 -7.45
N SER A 244 16.50 10.75 -7.17
CA SER A 244 17.01 11.82 -6.31
C SER A 244 16.70 13.17 -6.99
N LEU A 245 16.05 14.08 -6.28
CA LEU A 245 15.99 15.47 -6.69
C LEU A 245 17.42 16.02 -6.58
N ILE A 246 18.07 16.20 -7.73
CA ILE A 246 19.38 16.89 -7.84
C ILE A 246 19.14 18.38 -7.78
#